data_8fe1661aa503821233741f29bd43b415
#
_entry.id   8fe1661aa503821233741f29bd43b415
#
_cell.length_a   1.000
_cell.length_b   1.000
_cell.length_c   1.000
_cell.angle_alpha   90.00
_cell.angle_beta   90.00
_cell.angle_gamma   90.00
#
_symmetry.space_group_name_H-M   'P 1'
#
loop_
_entity.id
_entity.type
_entity.pdbx_description
1 polymer ?
#
loop_
_entity_poly.entity_id
_entity_poly.type
_entity_poly.pdbx_seq_one_letter_code
_entity_poly.pdbx_strand_id
1 'polypeptide(L)'
;HKAIVGSNAFSHSSGIHQDGVLKNRETYEILTPESVGFASNTMLMTARSGRHMIQDCLRKLGYADDEYDLNDIYARFLKLADRKGQVFDYDLEALLFFTKLDEEDDLYHLDQMNVMSGSNGSIPTATVRLRVGRRTRTESSIGNGPVDAVFNCITHLTGVKFTLKSYEISANGSGMDALGQVDVTIESEDGRIFHGMGLSTDVIESSCLALLRAINNIERAKRIQSEKKRPGHTAKFYKAEAESLGDAADKPAK
;
A
#
# COMPACT_ATOMS: atom_id res chain seq x y z
N HIS A 1 15.60 -7.88 -17.78
CA HIS A 1 14.49 -8.25 -18.68
C HIS A 1 14.62 -9.71 -19.08
N LYS A 2 14.05 -10.62 -18.31
CA LYS A 2 13.86 -12.00 -18.74
C LYS A 2 12.40 -12.13 -19.20
N ALA A 3 12.19 -12.52 -20.46
CA ALA A 3 10.87 -12.74 -21.01
C ALA A 3 10.20 -13.94 -20.31
N ILE A 4 8.92 -13.80 -19.97
CA ILE A 4 7.98 -14.89 -19.61
C ILE A 4 8.22 -15.56 -18.24
N VAL A 5 9.07 -15.05 -17.35
CA VAL A 5 9.27 -15.60 -16.01
C VAL A 5 9.35 -14.50 -14.94
N GLY A 6 8.66 -14.70 -13.83
CA GLY A 6 8.65 -13.79 -12.67
C GLY A 6 7.25 -13.28 -12.29
N SER A 7 7.15 -12.60 -11.15
CA SER A 7 5.89 -12.09 -10.60
C SER A 7 5.13 -11.13 -11.54
N ASN A 8 5.83 -10.50 -12.49
CA ASN A 8 5.27 -9.55 -13.46
C ASN A 8 4.96 -10.16 -14.83
N ALA A 9 5.04 -11.48 -14.99
CA ALA A 9 4.85 -12.14 -16.29
C ALA A 9 3.49 -11.85 -16.96
N PHE A 10 2.45 -11.63 -16.14
CA PHE A 10 1.08 -11.31 -16.58
C PHE A 10 0.66 -9.88 -16.22
N SER A 11 1.61 -9.00 -15.89
CA SER A 11 1.29 -7.62 -15.51
C SER A 11 1.19 -6.74 -16.76
N HIS A 12 0.04 -6.10 -16.96
CA HIS A 12 -0.19 -5.13 -18.02
C HIS A 12 -0.14 -3.72 -17.46
N SER A 13 0.88 -2.92 -17.82
CA SER A 13 1.05 -1.54 -17.35
C SER A 13 0.53 -0.48 -18.33
N SER A 14 0.28 -0.83 -19.60
CA SER A 14 -0.22 0.08 -20.63
C SER A 14 -1.75 0.12 -20.64
N GLY A 15 -2.34 1.32 -20.61
CA GLY A 15 -3.79 1.51 -20.64
C GLY A 15 -4.50 0.86 -21.83
N ILE A 16 -3.85 0.83 -23.01
CA ILE A 16 -4.39 0.17 -24.23
C ILE A 16 -4.42 -1.35 -24.05
N HIS A 17 -3.37 -1.94 -23.49
CA HIS A 17 -3.32 -3.37 -23.21
C HIS A 17 -4.32 -3.75 -22.12
N GLN A 18 -4.44 -2.95 -21.07
CA GLN A 18 -5.40 -3.17 -20.01
C GLN A 18 -6.85 -3.10 -20.51
N ASP A 19 -7.19 -2.11 -21.36
CA ASP A 19 -8.51 -2.00 -21.99
C ASP A 19 -8.79 -3.19 -22.94
N GLY A 20 -7.79 -3.66 -23.67
CA GLY A 20 -7.89 -4.84 -24.52
C GLY A 20 -8.18 -6.12 -23.73
N VAL A 21 -7.46 -6.35 -22.65
CA VAL A 21 -7.67 -7.51 -21.75
C VAL A 21 -9.04 -7.45 -21.07
N LEU A 22 -9.52 -6.26 -20.69
CA LEU A 22 -10.87 -6.08 -20.11
C LEU A 22 -11.97 -6.41 -21.10
N LYS A 23 -11.77 -6.12 -22.41
CA LYS A 23 -12.75 -6.40 -23.46
C LYS A 23 -12.71 -7.85 -23.92
N ASN A 24 -11.52 -8.41 -24.10
CA ASN A 24 -11.31 -9.83 -24.41
C ASN A 24 -9.91 -10.25 -23.94
N ARG A 25 -9.86 -11.11 -22.93
CA ARG A 25 -8.62 -11.64 -22.34
C ARG A 25 -7.69 -12.30 -23.36
N GLU A 26 -8.25 -13.03 -24.31
CA GLU A 26 -7.48 -13.74 -25.36
C GLU A 26 -6.71 -12.80 -26.30
N THR A 27 -7.01 -11.49 -26.29
CA THR A 27 -6.34 -10.52 -27.16
C THR A 27 -4.85 -10.37 -26.83
N TYR A 28 -4.48 -10.53 -25.56
CA TYR A 28 -3.09 -10.35 -25.08
C TYR A 28 -2.60 -11.49 -24.19
N GLU A 29 -3.47 -12.40 -23.79
CA GLU A 29 -3.13 -13.55 -22.94
C GLU A 29 -3.38 -14.85 -23.71
N ILE A 30 -2.35 -15.37 -24.40
CA ILE A 30 -2.38 -16.69 -25.05
C ILE A 30 -2.41 -17.80 -23.98
N LEU A 31 -1.78 -17.55 -22.81
CA LEU A 31 -1.79 -18.40 -21.63
C LEU A 31 -2.43 -17.63 -20.49
N THR A 32 -3.44 -18.19 -19.84
CA THR A 32 -4.02 -17.58 -18.66
C THR A 32 -3.13 -17.80 -17.43
N PRO A 33 -3.07 -16.87 -16.46
CA PRO A 33 -2.30 -17.06 -15.23
C PRO A 33 -2.64 -18.37 -14.54
N GLU A 34 -3.91 -18.72 -14.50
CA GLU A 34 -4.42 -19.95 -13.88
C GLU A 34 -3.91 -21.21 -14.56
N SER A 35 -3.75 -21.19 -15.91
CA SER A 35 -3.27 -22.32 -16.70
C SER A 35 -1.81 -22.69 -16.41
N VAL A 36 -1.04 -21.76 -15.86
CA VAL A 36 0.38 -21.93 -15.49
C VAL A 36 0.60 -21.90 -13.99
N GLY A 37 -0.48 -21.98 -13.19
CA GLY A 37 -0.40 -22.08 -11.73
C GLY A 37 -0.15 -20.74 -11.00
N PHE A 38 -0.36 -19.61 -11.69
CA PHE A 38 -0.34 -18.30 -11.04
C PHE A 38 -1.70 -18.02 -10.40
N ALA A 39 -1.70 -17.63 -9.12
CA ALA A 39 -2.89 -17.10 -8.47
C ALA A 39 -3.28 -15.77 -9.15
N SER A 40 -4.60 -15.55 -9.30
CA SER A 40 -5.21 -14.46 -10.06
C SER A 40 -4.52 -13.09 -9.94
N ASN A 41 -4.45 -12.38 -11.07
CA ASN A 41 -3.85 -11.05 -11.20
C ASN A 41 -4.39 -10.05 -10.17
N THR A 42 -3.53 -9.64 -9.25
CA THR A 42 -3.69 -8.36 -8.57
C THR A 42 -3.48 -7.27 -9.64
N MET A 43 -4.54 -6.53 -9.99
CA MET A 43 -4.42 -5.46 -10.97
C MET A 43 -3.51 -4.37 -10.43
N LEU A 44 -2.31 -4.30 -10.98
CA LEU A 44 -1.34 -3.27 -10.64
C LEU A 44 -1.67 -2.00 -11.41
N MET A 45 -2.02 -0.94 -10.69
CA MET A 45 -2.30 0.36 -11.26
C MET A 45 -1.06 1.26 -11.17
N THR A 46 -0.77 1.98 -12.25
CA THR A 46 0.35 2.94 -12.35
C THR A 46 -0.16 4.25 -12.94
N ALA A 47 0.67 5.28 -12.98
CA ALA A 47 0.34 6.55 -13.64
C ALA A 47 -0.05 6.41 -15.14
N ARG A 48 0.21 5.22 -15.74
CA ARG A 48 -0.19 4.90 -17.12
C ARG A 48 -1.56 4.23 -17.23
N SER A 49 -2.19 3.89 -16.11
CA SER A 49 -3.51 3.27 -16.08
C SER A 49 -4.58 4.29 -16.48
N GLY A 50 -5.46 3.90 -17.39
CA GLY A 50 -6.52 4.76 -17.92
C GLY A 50 -7.74 4.86 -17.00
N ARG A 51 -8.60 5.86 -17.25
CA ARG A 51 -9.84 6.10 -16.47
C ARG A 51 -10.78 4.90 -16.43
N HIS A 52 -10.92 4.19 -17.55
CA HIS A 52 -11.77 3.00 -17.63
C HIS A 52 -11.32 1.90 -16.67
N MET A 53 -10.01 1.70 -16.52
CA MET A 53 -9.48 0.74 -15.58
C MET A 53 -9.79 1.12 -14.13
N ILE A 54 -9.64 2.40 -13.79
CA ILE A 54 -9.96 2.89 -12.44
C ILE A 54 -11.45 2.70 -12.15
N GLN A 55 -12.32 3.04 -13.11
CA GLN A 55 -13.75 2.82 -13.00
C GLN A 55 -14.12 1.34 -12.83
N ASP A 56 -13.50 0.46 -13.62
CA ASP A 56 -13.72 -0.98 -13.53
C ASP A 56 -13.25 -1.56 -12.17
N CYS A 57 -12.10 -1.10 -11.67
CA CYS A 57 -11.65 -1.46 -10.32
C CYS A 57 -12.63 -1.03 -9.24
N LEU A 58 -13.16 0.21 -9.31
CA LEU A 58 -14.14 0.70 -8.35
C LEU A 58 -15.45 -0.10 -8.40
N ARG A 59 -15.92 -0.45 -9.59
CA ARG A 59 -17.08 -1.35 -9.76
C ARG A 59 -16.85 -2.73 -9.14
N LYS A 60 -15.65 -3.32 -9.32
CA LYS A 60 -15.27 -4.59 -8.69
C LYS A 60 -15.22 -4.52 -7.17
N LEU A 61 -14.85 -3.35 -6.62
CA LEU A 61 -14.89 -3.06 -5.19
C LEU A 61 -16.31 -2.78 -4.66
N GLY A 62 -17.32 -2.79 -5.56
CA GLY A 62 -18.73 -2.67 -5.22
C GLY A 62 -19.28 -1.25 -5.20
N TYR A 63 -18.56 -0.28 -5.80
CA TYR A 63 -19.01 1.12 -5.91
C TYR A 63 -19.75 1.36 -7.22
N ALA A 64 -20.92 1.98 -7.15
CA ALA A 64 -21.69 2.39 -8.32
C ALA A 64 -21.15 3.70 -8.90
N ASP A 65 -21.28 3.89 -10.22
CA ASP A 65 -20.72 5.05 -10.94
C ASP A 65 -21.29 6.39 -10.49
N ASP A 66 -22.46 6.40 -9.88
CA ASP A 66 -23.12 7.60 -9.35
C ASP A 66 -22.68 7.96 -7.91
N GLU A 67 -21.87 7.13 -7.28
CA GLU A 67 -21.39 7.35 -5.91
C GLU A 67 -20.15 8.23 -5.83
N TYR A 68 -19.43 8.45 -6.95
CA TYR A 68 -18.19 9.22 -6.99
C TYR A 68 -18.04 10.05 -8.26
N ASP A 69 -17.19 11.07 -8.23
CA ASP A 69 -16.75 11.78 -9.43
C ASP A 69 -15.47 11.12 -9.97
N LEU A 70 -15.62 10.43 -11.11
CA LEU A 70 -14.49 9.73 -11.75
C LEU A 70 -13.34 10.69 -12.12
N ASN A 71 -13.63 11.94 -12.50
CA ASN A 71 -12.59 12.89 -12.88
C ASN A 71 -11.76 13.34 -11.67
N ASP A 72 -12.42 13.60 -10.54
CA ASP A 72 -11.75 13.93 -9.28
C ASP A 72 -10.91 12.74 -8.78
N ILE A 73 -11.51 11.55 -8.71
CA ILE A 73 -10.80 10.33 -8.29
C ILE A 73 -9.61 10.07 -9.20
N TYR A 74 -9.76 10.22 -10.51
CA TYR A 74 -8.67 9.99 -11.46
C TYR A 74 -7.54 11.02 -11.29
N ALA A 75 -7.85 12.29 -11.07
CA ALA A 75 -6.84 13.31 -10.82
C ALA A 75 -6.04 13.04 -9.53
N ARG A 76 -6.72 12.60 -8.47
CA ARG A 76 -6.09 12.21 -7.19
C ARG A 76 -5.29 10.91 -7.32
N PHE A 77 -5.81 9.96 -8.09
CA PHE A 77 -5.11 8.72 -8.44
C PHE A 77 -3.78 9.00 -9.15
N LEU A 78 -3.75 9.89 -10.14
CA LEU A 78 -2.50 10.24 -10.84
C LEU A 78 -1.46 10.82 -9.87
N LYS A 79 -1.86 11.74 -8.99
CA LYS A 79 -0.96 12.31 -7.97
C LYS A 79 -0.42 11.23 -7.01
N LEU A 80 -1.27 10.28 -6.64
CA LEU A 80 -0.85 9.16 -5.80
C LEU A 80 0.10 8.22 -6.54
N ALA A 81 -0.21 7.89 -7.81
CA ALA A 81 0.61 7.02 -8.65
C ALA A 81 1.99 7.61 -8.96
N ASP A 82 2.08 8.93 -9.18
CA ASP A 82 3.36 9.62 -9.37
C ASP A 82 4.23 9.55 -8.11
N ARG A 83 3.63 9.60 -6.93
CA ARG A 83 4.33 9.54 -5.64
C ARG A 83 4.71 8.10 -5.23
N LYS A 84 3.78 7.15 -5.38
CA LYS A 84 3.96 5.75 -4.96
C LYS A 84 4.58 4.84 -6.02
N GLY A 85 4.48 5.21 -7.31
CA GLY A 85 4.84 4.35 -8.44
C GLY A 85 3.78 3.29 -8.74
N GLN A 86 3.29 2.60 -7.71
CA GLN A 86 2.29 1.54 -7.81
C GLN A 86 1.12 1.84 -6.86
N VAL A 87 -0.10 1.68 -7.36
CA VAL A 87 -1.35 1.90 -6.63
C VAL A 87 -2.15 0.60 -6.65
N PHE A 88 -2.67 0.24 -5.50
CA PHE A 88 -3.44 -0.98 -5.29
C PHE A 88 -4.93 -0.66 -5.09
N ASP A 89 -5.77 -1.68 -5.08
CA ASP A 89 -7.21 -1.57 -4.88
C ASP A 89 -7.58 -0.87 -3.57
N TYR A 90 -6.92 -1.20 -2.46
CA TYR A 90 -7.13 -0.54 -1.16
C TYR A 90 -6.70 0.93 -1.15
N ASP A 91 -5.71 1.32 -1.95
CA ASP A 91 -5.32 2.73 -2.13
C ASP A 91 -6.41 3.49 -2.91
N LEU A 92 -6.93 2.85 -3.97
CA LEU A 92 -8.01 3.43 -4.76
C LEU A 92 -9.27 3.59 -3.93
N GLU A 93 -9.60 2.58 -3.12
CA GLU A 93 -10.70 2.66 -2.16
C GLU A 93 -10.50 3.80 -1.16
N ALA A 94 -9.28 3.97 -0.66
CA ALA A 94 -8.96 5.05 0.27
C ALA A 94 -9.16 6.45 -0.35
N LEU A 95 -8.96 6.62 -1.67
CA LEU A 95 -9.25 7.89 -2.35
C LEU A 95 -10.74 8.27 -2.32
N LEU A 96 -11.66 7.33 -2.14
CA LEU A 96 -13.08 7.61 -2.00
C LEU A 96 -13.44 8.19 -0.62
N PHE A 97 -12.71 7.78 0.43
CA PHE A 97 -13.04 8.10 1.82
C PHE A 97 -12.18 9.19 2.44
N PHE A 98 -11.00 9.48 1.88
CA PHE A 98 -10.08 10.46 2.42
C PHE A 98 -9.72 11.51 1.37
N THR A 99 -9.85 12.78 1.72
CA THR A 99 -9.48 13.92 0.84
C THR A 99 -7.98 14.01 0.64
N LYS A 100 -7.19 13.54 1.61
CA LYS A 100 -5.72 13.44 1.54
C LYS A 100 -5.29 12.08 2.03
N LEU A 101 -4.35 11.48 1.32
CA LEU A 101 -3.65 10.25 1.74
C LEU A 101 -2.21 10.63 2.05
N ASP A 102 -2.00 11.27 3.19
CA ASP A 102 -0.67 11.63 3.67
C ASP A 102 -0.17 10.62 4.70
N GLU A 103 1.14 10.45 4.78
CA GLU A 103 1.78 9.58 5.78
C GLU A 103 1.52 10.09 7.21
N GLU A 104 1.17 11.38 7.37
CA GLU A 104 0.80 11.97 8.67
C GLU A 104 -0.48 11.37 9.25
N ASP A 105 -1.37 10.82 8.41
CA ASP A 105 -2.61 10.16 8.80
C ASP A 105 -2.42 8.68 9.19
N ASP A 106 -1.20 8.16 9.08
CA ASP A 106 -0.87 6.81 9.48
C ASP A 106 -1.01 6.63 10.99
N LEU A 107 -1.50 5.44 11.41
CA LEU A 107 -1.70 5.14 12.83
C LEU A 107 -0.36 4.92 13.56
N TYR A 108 0.58 4.26 12.89
CA TYR A 108 1.87 3.87 13.45
C TYR A 108 3.01 4.59 12.74
N HIS A 109 3.84 5.29 13.51
CA HIS A 109 5.06 5.94 13.00
C HIS A 109 6.27 5.45 13.80
N LEU A 110 7.36 5.18 13.10
CA LEU A 110 8.64 4.89 13.74
C LEU A 110 9.16 6.16 14.43
N ASP A 111 9.37 6.08 15.75
CA ASP A 111 9.97 7.15 16.54
C ASP A 111 11.47 6.89 16.79
N GLN A 112 11.78 5.65 17.20
CA GLN A 112 13.15 5.23 17.47
C GLN A 112 13.30 3.72 17.27
N MET A 113 14.46 3.32 16.78
CA MET A 113 14.86 1.93 16.66
C MET A 113 16.32 1.75 17.11
N ASN A 114 16.58 0.66 17.83
CA ASN A 114 17.90 0.20 18.17
C ASN A 114 17.99 -1.30 17.92
N VAL A 115 19.04 -1.75 17.24
CA VAL A 115 19.24 -3.17 16.90
C VAL A 115 20.65 -3.58 17.27
N MET A 116 20.75 -4.71 17.96
CA MET A 116 22.02 -5.36 18.27
C MET A 116 22.07 -6.71 17.58
N SER A 117 23.12 -6.94 16.81
CA SER A 117 23.37 -8.19 16.10
C SER A 117 24.87 -8.40 15.96
N GLY A 118 25.30 -9.64 15.96
CA GLY A 118 26.72 -9.99 15.84
C GLY A 118 26.92 -11.44 15.42
N SER A 119 28.10 -11.73 14.86
CA SER A 119 28.46 -13.05 14.33
C SER A 119 28.92 -14.05 15.41
N ASN A 120 29.13 -13.60 16.65
CA ASN A 120 29.75 -14.41 17.72
C ASN A 120 28.74 -15.09 18.65
N GLY A 121 27.62 -15.57 18.11
CA GLY A 121 26.58 -16.23 18.91
C GLY A 121 25.74 -15.28 19.75
N SER A 122 25.86 -13.95 19.54
CA SER A 122 24.93 -12.98 20.14
C SER A 122 23.53 -13.17 19.60
N ILE A 123 22.55 -13.18 20.49
CA ILE A 123 21.14 -13.26 20.11
C ILE A 123 20.75 -11.90 19.49
N PRO A 124 20.27 -11.87 18.23
CA PRO A 124 19.79 -10.63 17.64
C PRO A 124 18.64 -10.06 18.45
N THR A 125 18.77 -8.81 18.86
CA THR A 125 17.76 -8.09 19.64
C THR A 125 17.43 -6.77 18.98
N ALA A 126 16.17 -6.36 19.09
CA ALA A 126 15.71 -5.04 18.66
C ALA A 126 14.90 -4.38 19.78
N THR A 127 14.99 -3.05 19.85
CA THR A 127 14.10 -2.21 20.64
C THR A 127 13.49 -1.20 19.67
N VAL A 128 12.17 -1.20 19.57
CA VAL A 128 11.42 -0.33 18.67
C VAL A 128 10.47 0.53 19.49
N ARG A 129 10.47 1.83 19.21
CA ARG A 129 9.48 2.78 19.72
C ARG A 129 8.63 3.28 18.58
N LEU A 130 7.32 3.11 18.73
CA LEU A 130 6.32 3.62 17.79
C LEU A 130 5.53 4.74 18.44
N ARG A 131 5.25 5.78 17.67
CA ARG A 131 4.20 6.77 17.98
C ARG A 131 2.87 6.23 17.42
N VAL A 132 1.86 6.18 18.29
CA VAL A 132 0.49 5.72 17.99
C VAL A 132 -0.45 6.86 18.35
N GLY A 133 -0.82 7.68 17.38
CA GLY A 133 -1.52 8.94 17.63
C GLY A 133 -0.68 9.89 18.51
N ARG A 134 -1.18 10.21 19.70
CA ARG A 134 -0.48 11.08 20.68
C ARG A 134 0.37 10.33 21.71
N ARG A 135 0.43 9.01 21.65
CA ARG A 135 1.15 8.18 22.62
C ARG A 135 2.33 7.49 21.95
N THR A 136 3.36 7.20 22.75
CA THR A 136 4.47 6.35 22.32
C THR A 136 4.41 5.02 23.06
N ARG A 137 4.79 3.96 22.37
CA ARG A 137 4.94 2.61 22.92
C ARG A 137 6.30 2.07 22.53
N THR A 138 6.94 1.36 23.44
CA THR A 138 8.27 0.76 23.21
C THR A 138 8.17 -0.72 23.51
N GLU A 139 8.81 -1.52 22.66
CA GLU A 139 8.90 -2.97 22.78
C GLU A 139 10.33 -3.41 22.49
N SER A 140 10.79 -4.47 23.16
CA SER A 140 12.06 -5.12 22.88
C SER A 140 11.83 -6.59 22.63
N SER A 141 12.44 -7.13 21.57
CA SER A 141 12.28 -8.52 21.17
C SER A 141 13.59 -9.10 20.66
N ILE A 142 13.65 -10.41 20.66
CA ILE A 142 14.70 -11.21 20.02
C ILE A 142 14.20 -11.75 18.69
N GLY A 143 15.12 -12.18 17.82
CA GLY A 143 14.78 -12.82 16.54
C GLY A 143 15.88 -13.73 16.04
N ASN A 144 15.62 -14.45 14.94
CA ASN A 144 16.61 -15.27 14.25
C ASN A 144 17.66 -14.40 13.52
N GLY A 145 17.32 -13.13 13.31
CA GLY A 145 18.18 -12.09 12.73
C GLY A 145 17.69 -10.70 13.12
N PRO A 146 18.44 -9.64 12.76
CA PRO A 146 18.09 -8.27 13.14
C PRO A 146 16.73 -7.84 12.61
N VAL A 147 16.39 -8.18 11.37
CA VAL A 147 15.08 -7.86 10.75
C VAL A 147 13.95 -8.60 11.45
N ASP A 148 14.14 -9.90 11.77
CA ASP A 148 13.16 -10.71 12.49
C ASP A 148 12.90 -10.15 13.89
N ALA A 149 13.93 -9.73 14.61
CA ALA A 149 13.78 -9.06 15.91
C ALA A 149 12.95 -7.77 15.81
N VAL A 150 13.17 -6.95 14.77
CA VAL A 150 12.39 -5.73 14.51
C VAL A 150 10.94 -6.08 14.17
N PHE A 151 10.71 -7.07 13.33
CA PHE A 151 9.35 -7.50 12.94
C PHE A 151 8.57 -8.03 14.13
N ASN A 152 9.23 -8.77 15.04
CA ASN A 152 8.63 -9.23 16.29
C ASN A 152 8.22 -8.06 17.19
N CYS A 153 9.08 -7.03 17.34
CA CYS A 153 8.71 -5.80 18.07
C CYS A 153 7.47 -5.13 17.47
N ILE A 154 7.44 -4.96 16.14
CA ILE A 154 6.32 -4.31 15.45
C ILE A 154 5.03 -5.11 15.63
N THR A 155 5.11 -6.42 15.50
CA THR A 155 3.95 -7.32 15.68
C THR A 155 3.38 -7.21 17.09
N HIS A 156 4.24 -7.18 18.11
CA HIS A 156 3.81 -7.02 19.51
C HIS A 156 3.22 -5.62 19.77
N LEU A 157 3.84 -4.57 19.23
CA LEU A 157 3.39 -3.19 19.41
C LEU A 157 2.05 -2.90 18.76
N THR A 158 1.82 -3.45 17.57
CA THR A 158 0.61 -3.20 16.78
C THR A 158 -0.50 -4.19 17.08
N GLY A 159 -0.16 -5.42 17.49
CA GLY A 159 -1.11 -6.51 17.68
C GLY A 159 -1.76 -6.99 16.37
N VAL A 160 -1.29 -6.50 15.21
CA VAL A 160 -1.82 -6.88 13.91
C VAL A 160 -1.27 -8.25 13.52
N LYS A 161 -2.16 -9.18 13.22
CA LYS A 161 -1.79 -10.49 12.72
C LYS A 161 -1.74 -10.49 11.21
N PHE A 162 -0.67 -11.05 10.66
CA PHE A 162 -0.45 -11.15 9.22
C PHE A 162 0.46 -12.35 8.90
N THR A 163 0.46 -12.75 7.63
CA THR A 163 1.43 -13.70 7.08
C THR A 163 2.32 -12.96 6.10
N LEU A 164 3.64 -13.05 6.28
CA LEU A 164 4.61 -12.48 5.34
C LEU A 164 4.61 -13.34 4.06
N LYS A 165 4.29 -12.73 2.91
CA LYS A 165 4.26 -13.40 1.61
C LYS A 165 5.52 -13.17 0.79
N SER A 166 6.05 -11.94 0.82
CA SER A 166 7.26 -11.55 0.10
C SER A 166 8.04 -10.54 0.92
N TYR A 167 9.36 -10.65 0.83
CA TYR A 167 10.33 -9.71 1.37
C TYR A 167 11.47 -9.59 0.37
N GLU A 168 11.59 -8.43 -0.25
CA GLU A 168 12.55 -8.17 -1.32
C GLU A 168 13.40 -6.96 -0.98
N ILE A 169 14.71 -7.08 -1.20
CA ILE A 169 15.67 -6.00 -1.02
C ILE A 169 16.25 -5.64 -2.37
N SER A 170 16.26 -4.37 -2.70
CA SER A 170 16.90 -3.84 -3.89
C SER A 170 17.72 -2.59 -3.54
N ALA A 171 18.75 -2.32 -4.34
CA ALA A 171 19.52 -1.09 -4.22
C ALA A 171 18.95 -0.04 -5.17
N ASN A 172 18.68 1.15 -4.64
CA ASN A 172 18.29 2.30 -5.43
C ASN A 172 19.42 3.33 -5.44
N GLY A 173 20.09 3.43 -6.59
CA GLY A 173 21.30 4.25 -6.75
C GLY A 173 22.57 3.41 -6.92
N SER A 174 23.71 4.09 -6.98
CA SER A 174 25.02 3.49 -7.11
C SER A 174 26.02 4.13 -6.12
N GLY A 175 26.97 3.31 -5.63
CA GLY A 175 27.99 3.78 -4.69
C GLY A 175 27.63 3.55 -3.22
N MET A 176 28.42 4.15 -2.31
CA MET A 176 28.28 3.94 -0.86
C MET A 176 27.03 4.61 -0.28
N ASP A 177 26.45 5.58 -0.98
CA ASP A 177 25.23 6.30 -0.58
C ASP A 177 23.97 5.72 -1.22
N ALA A 178 24.07 4.52 -1.83
CA ALA A 178 22.90 3.83 -2.39
C ALA A 178 21.88 3.55 -1.29
N LEU A 179 20.63 3.93 -1.55
CA LEU A 179 19.53 3.62 -0.64
C LEU A 179 19.11 2.16 -0.77
N GLY A 180 18.98 1.49 0.36
CA GLY A 180 18.35 0.17 0.41
C GLY A 180 16.83 0.33 0.33
N GLN A 181 16.24 -0.16 -0.75
CA GLN A 181 14.80 -0.27 -0.87
C GLN A 181 14.38 -1.66 -0.41
N VAL A 182 13.39 -1.71 0.45
CA VAL A 182 12.75 -2.95 0.91
C VAL A 182 11.28 -2.92 0.55
N ASP A 183 10.83 -3.96 -0.12
CA ASP A 183 9.44 -4.20 -0.46
C ASP A 183 8.90 -5.39 0.33
N VAL A 184 7.83 -5.16 1.07
CA VAL A 184 7.17 -6.16 1.92
C VAL A 184 5.75 -6.38 1.43
N THR A 185 5.37 -7.63 1.26
CA THR A 185 3.99 -8.05 0.98
C THR A 185 3.50 -8.92 2.12
N ILE A 186 2.37 -8.54 2.70
CA ILE A 186 1.72 -9.28 3.79
C ILE A 186 0.28 -9.62 3.44
N GLU A 187 -0.18 -10.74 3.96
CA GLU A 187 -1.59 -11.15 3.92
C GLU A 187 -2.20 -10.99 5.31
N SER A 188 -3.29 -10.24 5.40
CA SER A 188 -4.07 -10.06 6.61
C SER A 188 -4.94 -11.29 6.93
N GLU A 189 -5.52 -11.35 8.14
CA GLU A 189 -6.38 -12.47 8.57
C GLU A 189 -7.62 -12.69 7.67
N ASP A 190 -8.09 -11.66 6.98
CA ASP A 190 -9.20 -11.72 6.03
C ASP A 190 -8.77 -12.12 4.61
N GLY A 191 -7.50 -12.51 4.41
CA GLY A 191 -6.94 -12.98 3.14
C GLY A 191 -6.57 -11.87 2.16
N ARG A 192 -6.70 -10.59 2.52
CA ARG A 192 -6.30 -9.47 1.65
C ARG A 192 -4.80 -9.24 1.69
N ILE A 193 -4.26 -8.86 0.54
CA ILE A 193 -2.84 -8.60 0.35
C ILE A 193 -2.56 -7.11 0.48
N PHE A 194 -1.55 -6.77 1.27
CA PHE A 194 -1.08 -5.40 1.48
C PHE A 194 0.41 -5.29 1.24
N HIS A 195 0.81 -4.17 0.65
CA HIS A 195 2.19 -3.89 0.30
C HIS A 195 2.71 -2.70 1.10
N GLY A 196 3.99 -2.74 1.43
CA GLY A 196 4.69 -1.61 2.02
C GLY A 196 6.11 -1.55 1.48
N MET A 197 6.60 -0.34 1.22
CA MET A 197 7.94 -0.07 0.75
C MET A 197 8.66 0.82 1.76
N GLY A 198 9.89 0.47 2.09
CA GLY A 198 10.80 1.28 2.90
C GLY A 198 12.02 1.69 2.11
N LEU A 199 12.54 2.87 2.39
CA LEU A 199 13.73 3.41 1.74
C LEU A 199 14.60 4.11 2.79
N SER A 200 15.82 3.64 2.99
CA SER A 200 16.84 4.22 3.90
C SER A 200 18.23 3.77 3.46
N THR A 201 19.26 4.43 3.95
CA THR A 201 20.65 3.94 3.85
C THR A 201 20.87 2.71 4.74
N ASP A 202 20.06 2.52 5.78
CA ASP A 202 20.04 1.33 6.63
C ASP A 202 18.92 0.37 6.18
N VAL A 203 19.31 -0.82 5.70
CA VAL A 203 18.37 -1.86 5.24
C VAL A 203 17.45 -2.34 6.36
N ILE A 204 17.89 -2.34 7.62
CA ILE A 204 17.07 -2.75 8.76
C ILE A 204 15.98 -1.69 9.01
N GLU A 205 16.33 -0.41 8.91
CA GLU A 205 15.37 0.68 8.98
C GLU A 205 14.39 0.65 7.81
N SER A 206 14.88 0.42 6.58
CA SER A 206 14.02 0.22 5.41
C SER A 206 13.03 -0.91 5.61
N SER A 207 13.46 -2.02 6.23
CA SER A 207 12.61 -3.17 6.54
C SER A 207 11.53 -2.81 7.56
N CYS A 208 11.90 -2.08 8.60
CA CYS A 208 10.97 -1.56 9.61
C CYS A 208 9.89 -0.67 8.97
N LEU A 209 10.31 0.30 8.16
CA LEU A 209 9.41 1.22 7.46
C LEU A 209 8.49 0.50 6.48
N ALA A 210 9.01 -0.48 5.73
CA ALA A 210 8.22 -1.28 4.80
C ALA A 210 7.11 -2.03 5.52
N LEU A 211 7.42 -2.74 6.62
CA LEU A 211 6.41 -3.46 7.39
C LEU A 211 5.39 -2.52 8.03
N LEU A 212 5.82 -1.39 8.60
CA LEU A 212 4.91 -0.40 9.18
C LEU A 212 3.94 0.17 8.15
N ARG A 213 4.40 0.47 6.93
CA ARG A 213 3.53 0.94 5.84
C ARG A 213 2.50 -0.11 5.44
N ALA A 214 2.89 -1.37 5.33
CA ALA A 214 1.96 -2.46 5.03
C ALA A 214 0.89 -2.61 6.14
N ILE A 215 1.28 -2.52 7.41
CA ILE A 215 0.37 -2.57 8.56
C ILE A 215 -0.56 -1.35 8.59
N ASN A 216 -0.05 -0.15 8.31
CA ASN A 216 -0.87 1.07 8.23
C ASN A 216 -1.93 0.95 7.12
N ASN A 217 -1.60 0.31 6.00
CA ASN A 217 -2.57 0.02 4.94
C ASN A 217 -3.68 -0.94 5.41
N ILE A 218 -3.36 -1.96 6.24
CA ILE A 218 -4.37 -2.82 6.88
C ILE A 218 -5.30 -1.99 7.78
N GLU A 219 -4.74 -1.15 8.64
CA GLU A 219 -5.53 -0.34 9.57
C GLU A 219 -6.40 0.69 8.83
N ARG A 220 -5.89 1.30 7.77
CA ARG A 220 -6.66 2.17 6.89
C ARG A 220 -7.84 1.44 6.24
N ALA A 221 -7.61 0.24 5.72
CA ALA A 221 -8.64 -0.59 5.12
C ALA A 221 -9.71 -1.02 6.14
N LYS A 222 -9.34 -1.38 7.38
CA LYS A 222 -10.28 -1.64 8.48
C LYS A 222 -11.14 -0.42 8.80
N ARG A 223 -10.52 0.77 8.83
CA ARG A 223 -11.22 2.04 9.08
C ARG A 223 -12.26 2.30 7.98
N ILE A 224 -11.91 2.13 6.71
CA ILE A 224 -12.86 2.24 5.59
C ILE A 224 -14.02 1.27 5.75
N GLN A 225 -13.76 0.01 6.07
CA GLN A 225 -14.83 -0.97 6.29
C GLN A 225 -15.76 -0.59 7.46
N SER A 226 -15.22 0.02 8.52
CA SER A 226 -16.02 0.49 9.64
C SER A 226 -16.91 1.67 9.24
N GLU A 227 -16.42 2.59 8.41
CA GLU A 227 -17.18 3.72 7.88
C GLU A 227 -18.29 3.24 6.93
N LYS A 228 -18.03 2.29 6.04
CA LYS A 228 -19.05 1.68 5.16
C LYS A 228 -20.24 1.09 5.92
N LYS A 229 -20.03 0.56 7.12
CA LYS A 229 -21.07 -0.04 7.96
C LYS A 229 -21.92 0.97 8.71
N ARG A 230 -21.56 2.27 8.72
CA ARG A 230 -22.33 3.31 9.39
C ARG A 230 -23.53 3.72 8.54
N PRO A 231 -24.77 3.71 9.06
CA PRO A 231 -25.95 4.16 8.33
C PRO A 231 -25.79 5.62 7.90
N GLY A 232 -25.98 5.90 6.61
CA GLY A 232 -25.88 7.24 6.03
C GLY A 232 -24.49 7.66 5.55
N HIS A 233 -23.44 6.89 5.78
CA HIS A 233 -22.10 7.12 5.23
C HIS A 233 -21.94 6.35 3.91
N THR A 234 -22.32 6.99 2.82
CA THR A 234 -22.02 6.53 1.46
C THR A 234 -20.96 7.43 0.85
N ALA A 235 -20.28 6.99 -0.19
CA ALA A 235 -19.31 7.82 -0.94
C ALA A 235 -19.92 9.17 -1.41
N LYS A 236 -21.25 9.24 -1.56
CA LYS A 236 -22.00 10.48 -1.82
C LYS A 236 -21.81 11.56 -0.75
N PHE A 237 -21.60 11.18 0.51
CA PHE A 237 -21.40 12.14 1.60
C PHE A 237 -20.09 12.93 1.43
N TYR A 238 -19.02 12.24 1.04
CA TYR A 238 -17.71 12.88 0.81
C TYR A 238 -17.71 13.77 -0.43
N LYS A 239 -18.51 13.46 -1.45
CA LYS A 239 -18.70 14.33 -2.60
C LYS A 239 -19.34 15.66 -2.17
N ALA A 240 -20.34 15.64 -1.32
CA ALA A 240 -21.01 16.85 -0.81
C ALA A 240 -20.10 17.69 0.10
N GLU A 241 -19.25 17.07 0.94
CA GLU A 241 -18.27 17.79 1.76
C GLU A 241 -17.15 18.40 0.92
N ALA A 242 -16.64 17.67 -0.08
CA ALA A 242 -15.61 18.19 -0.98
C ALA A 242 -16.11 19.38 -1.80
N GLU A 243 -17.33 19.37 -2.28
CA GLU A 243 -17.99 20.49 -2.95
C GLU A 243 -18.17 21.70 -2.02
N SER A 244 -18.55 21.46 -0.75
CA SER A 244 -18.72 22.53 0.25
C SER A 244 -17.39 23.20 0.69
N LEU A 245 -16.29 22.45 0.69
CA LEU A 245 -14.95 22.95 1.01
C LEU A 245 -14.31 23.66 -0.19
N GLY A 246 -14.62 23.23 -1.43
CA GLY A 246 -14.19 23.91 -2.66
C GLY A 246 -14.79 25.31 -2.82
N ASP A 247 -16.07 25.45 -2.52
CA ASP A 247 -16.78 26.74 -2.56
C ASP A 247 -16.33 27.75 -1.48
N ALA A 248 -15.74 27.25 -0.38
CA ALA A 248 -15.22 28.12 0.68
C ALA A 248 -13.83 28.70 0.35
N ALA A 249 -13.06 28.04 -0.51
CA ALA A 249 -11.71 28.48 -0.88
C ALA A 249 -11.68 29.55 -1.97
N ASP A 250 -12.78 29.75 -2.69
CA ASP A 250 -12.86 30.67 -3.85
C ASP A 250 -13.56 32.02 -3.53
N LYS A 251 -13.76 32.35 -2.26
CA LYS A 251 -14.25 33.68 -1.87
C LYS A 251 -13.07 34.61 -1.67
N PRO A 252 -12.91 35.64 -2.54
CA PRO A 252 -11.88 36.66 -2.37
C PRO A 252 -12.14 37.40 -1.04
N ALA A 253 -11.09 37.51 -0.23
CA ALA A 253 -11.10 38.36 0.96
C ALA A 253 -11.46 39.79 0.57
N LYS A 254 -12.55 40.31 1.14
CA LYS A 254 -12.94 41.71 1.07
C LYS A 254 -12.16 42.55 2.07
#